data_a90db4d011ab697a4b7a3fdbcec47443
#
_entry.id   a90db4d011ab697a4b7a3fdbcec47443
#
_cell.length_a   1.000
_cell.length_b   1.000
_cell.length_c   1.000
_cell.angle_alpha   90.00
_cell.angle_beta   90.00
_cell.angle_gamma   90.00
#
_symmetry.space_group_name_H-M   'P 1'
#
loop_
_entity.id
_entity.type
_entity.pdbx_description
1 polymer ?
#
loop_
_entity_poly.entity_id
_entity_poly.type
_entity_poly.pdbx_seq_one_letter_code
_entity_poly.pdbx_strand_id
1 'polypeptide(L)'
;QGITYACEKNDIPYITLERTRDHGILLKPNENCLGLKEINRLNKIFINKPLKYEQALLSAIELYNRISGNKLKEWRSFHDNNKNIYWPAKGNGQKVLITPSSRSEFEGHLDWEFGFFNYTDAFDELFDRLKISSENCVLRCHPNWTRPIGRIKESNALIHYMNWAKKRGIHIIHSIEKSSTYSLINQADIIVVNGGSTGTEAGFLGKKVICIGHAGYEQSKMSINIQNNSQWHLLKNLDNFDEKETIRNTLRSYYFGSFRFPQFIKHVRLKNNLSFEYIEGASAENIIKMFKTGRVEIDENDVAYDETEEDKIIDILINNKFAKLINIDKKSAKQFQRKISINRKWIFSWLDKIRPFLPRGDE
;
A
#
# COMPACT_ATOMS: atom_id res chain seq x y z
N GLN A 1 -8.90 8.30 -18.31
CA GLN A 1 -8.68 7.17 -19.25
C GLN A 1 -8.76 7.63 -20.71
N GLY A 2 -9.80 8.38 -21.15
CA GLY A 2 -9.95 8.78 -22.54
C GLY A 2 -8.79 9.59 -23.12
N ILE A 3 -8.22 10.51 -22.34
CA ILE A 3 -7.08 11.32 -22.79
C ILE A 3 -5.82 10.46 -22.94
N THR A 4 -5.52 9.60 -21.97
CA THR A 4 -4.35 8.71 -22.03
C THR A 4 -4.45 7.74 -23.21
N TYR A 5 -5.63 7.16 -23.43
CA TYR A 5 -5.89 6.32 -24.60
C TYR A 5 -5.68 7.07 -25.92
N ALA A 6 -6.14 8.32 -26.01
CA ALA A 6 -5.94 9.13 -27.20
C ALA A 6 -4.45 9.44 -27.44
N CYS A 7 -3.68 9.71 -26.39
CA CYS A 7 -2.23 9.91 -26.47
C CYS A 7 -1.53 8.63 -26.96
N GLU A 8 -1.86 7.49 -26.37
CA GLU A 8 -1.28 6.18 -26.75
C GLU A 8 -1.57 5.84 -28.21
N LYS A 9 -2.82 6.05 -28.66
CA LYS A 9 -3.23 5.77 -30.04
C LYS A 9 -2.52 6.65 -31.08
N ASN A 10 -2.06 7.85 -30.69
CA ASN A 10 -1.42 8.80 -31.59
C ASN A 10 0.08 8.99 -31.29
N ASP A 11 0.69 8.10 -30.49
CA ASP A 11 2.11 8.16 -30.09
C ASP A 11 2.52 9.51 -29.49
N ILE A 12 1.60 10.15 -28.78
CA ILE A 12 1.86 11.42 -28.10
C ILE A 12 2.42 11.15 -26.71
N PRO A 13 3.67 11.57 -26.40
CA PRO A 13 4.22 11.43 -25.06
C PRO A 13 3.39 12.17 -24.02
N TYR A 14 3.15 11.53 -22.89
CA TYR A 14 2.41 12.14 -21.79
C TYR A 14 2.96 11.72 -20.42
N ILE A 15 2.64 12.46 -19.39
CA ILE A 15 2.92 12.10 -18.00
C ILE A 15 1.61 12.20 -17.22
N THR A 16 1.25 11.13 -16.53
CA THR A 16 0.15 11.17 -15.58
C THR A 16 0.64 11.54 -14.20
N LEU A 17 -0.23 12.19 -13.44
CA LEU A 17 0.01 12.65 -12.08
C LEU A 17 -0.89 11.87 -11.15
N GLU A 18 -0.32 11.18 -10.18
CA GLU A 18 -1.06 10.47 -9.15
C GLU A 18 -0.64 10.92 -7.77
N ARG A 19 -1.60 11.07 -6.87
CA ARG A 19 -1.33 11.37 -5.47
C ARG A 19 -0.84 10.11 -4.78
N THR A 20 0.36 10.16 -4.21
CA THR A 20 0.87 9.04 -3.41
C THR A 20 0.22 9.00 -2.03
N ARG A 21 0.36 7.87 -1.34
CA ARG A 21 -0.16 7.69 0.02
C ARG A 21 0.39 8.70 1.03
N ASP A 22 1.62 9.14 0.83
CA ASP A 22 2.32 10.06 1.72
C ASP A 22 2.20 11.52 1.27
N HIS A 23 1.12 11.85 0.56
CA HIS A 23 0.83 13.18 0.03
C HIS A 23 1.84 13.69 -1.01
N GLY A 24 2.62 12.78 -1.60
CA GLY A 24 3.47 13.07 -2.75
C GLY A 24 2.68 13.07 -4.06
N ILE A 25 3.33 13.53 -5.12
CA ILE A 25 2.83 13.37 -6.49
C ILE A 25 3.76 12.40 -7.20
N LEU A 26 3.17 11.33 -7.67
CA LEU A 26 3.82 10.33 -8.50
C LEU A 26 3.64 10.72 -9.96
N LEU A 27 4.74 10.81 -10.70
CA LEU A 27 4.75 11.05 -12.13
C LEU A 27 4.95 9.71 -12.84
N LYS A 28 4.02 9.34 -13.70
CA LYS A 28 4.12 8.13 -14.53
C LYS A 28 4.19 8.52 -16.00
N PRO A 29 5.34 8.36 -16.64
CA PRO A 29 5.49 8.66 -18.08
C PRO A 29 4.87 7.55 -18.92
N ASN A 30 4.10 7.93 -19.93
CA ASN A 30 3.46 7.05 -20.90
C ASN A 30 2.68 5.89 -20.25
N GLU A 31 2.02 6.18 -19.13
CA GLU A 31 1.26 5.21 -18.37
C GLU A 31 0.07 5.90 -17.69
N ASN A 32 -1.08 5.21 -17.65
CA ASN A 32 -2.23 5.67 -16.86
C ASN A 32 -1.86 5.77 -15.37
N CYS A 33 -2.48 6.67 -14.63
CA CYS A 33 -2.24 6.84 -13.19
C CYS A 33 -2.43 5.53 -12.40
N LEU A 34 -3.35 4.65 -12.82
CA LEU A 34 -3.58 3.34 -12.22
C LEU A 34 -2.65 2.24 -12.77
N GLY A 35 -1.82 2.53 -13.77
CA GLY A 35 -0.94 1.55 -14.40
C GLY A 35 0.07 0.94 -13.43
N LEU A 36 0.45 -0.31 -13.68
CA LEU A 36 1.40 -1.08 -12.88
C LEU A 36 2.75 -1.29 -13.57
N LYS A 37 2.87 -0.89 -14.84
CA LYS A 37 4.04 -1.18 -15.68
C LYS A 37 5.34 -0.62 -15.09
N GLU A 38 5.33 0.67 -14.76
CA GLU A 38 6.55 1.35 -14.29
C GLU A 38 6.93 0.93 -12.87
N ILE A 39 5.96 0.82 -11.96
CA ILE A 39 6.25 0.35 -10.60
C ILE A 39 6.74 -1.11 -10.59
N ASN A 40 6.21 -1.95 -11.46
CA ASN A 40 6.66 -3.33 -11.60
C ASN A 40 8.07 -3.41 -12.19
N ARG A 41 8.40 -2.57 -13.17
CA ARG A 41 9.76 -2.45 -13.70
C ARG A 41 10.76 -2.09 -12.60
N LEU A 42 10.43 -1.09 -11.81
CA LEU A 42 11.29 -0.63 -10.73
C LEU A 42 11.45 -1.67 -9.61
N ASN A 43 10.37 -2.31 -9.19
CA ASN A 43 10.43 -3.39 -8.22
C ASN A 43 11.35 -4.53 -8.70
N LYS A 44 11.27 -4.93 -9.97
CA LYS A 44 12.18 -5.94 -10.55
C LYS A 44 13.65 -5.53 -10.48
N ILE A 45 13.95 -4.26 -10.72
CA ILE A 45 15.32 -3.74 -10.67
C ILE A 45 15.85 -3.72 -9.23
N PHE A 46 15.04 -3.23 -8.30
CA PHE A 46 15.53 -2.89 -6.96
C PHE A 46 15.31 -3.98 -5.91
N ILE A 47 14.49 -5.00 -6.19
CA ILE A 47 14.19 -6.02 -5.16
C ILE A 47 15.45 -6.78 -4.69
N ASN A 48 16.45 -6.92 -5.53
CA ASN A 48 17.70 -7.59 -5.19
C ASN A 48 18.81 -6.60 -4.79
N LYS A 49 18.52 -5.30 -4.65
CA LYS A 49 19.51 -4.28 -4.28
C LYS A 49 19.36 -3.94 -2.81
N PRO A 50 20.42 -4.12 -2.00
CA PRO A 50 20.39 -3.83 -0.57
C PRO A 50 20.14 -2.36 -0.28
N LEU A 51 19.42 -2.08 0.79
CA LEU A 51 19.19 -0.72 1.27
C LEU A 51 20.33 -0.26 2.17
N LYS A 52 20.74 1.01 2.02
CA LYS A 52 21.55 1.67 3.05
C LYS A 52 20.77 1.72 4.36
N TYR A 53 21.49 1.80 5.48
CA TYR A 53 20.90 1.86 6.81
C TYR A 53 19.78 2.91 6.92
N GLU A 54 20.03 4.14 6.44
CA GLU A 54 19.07 5.25 6.48
C GLU A 54 17.84 4.99 5.62
N GLN A 55 18.02 4.32 4.47
CA GLN A 55 16.92 3.97 3.57
C GLN A 55 16.00 2.91 4.20
N ALA A 56 16.59 1.88 4.79
CA ALA A 56 15.85 0.84 5.51
C ALA A 56 15.14 1.41 6.75
N LEU A 57 15.83 2.28 7.51
CA LEU A 57 15.29 2.96 8.68
C LEU A 57 14.09 3.84 8.31
N LEU A 58 14.19 4.61 7.23
CA LEU A 58 13.11 5.48 6.77
C LEU A 58 11.85 4.67 6.42
N SER A 59 12.02 3.56 5.70
CA SER A 59 10.92 2.64 5.38
C SER A 59 10.30 2.03 6.63
N ALA A 60 11.13 1.58 7.57
CA ALA A 60 10.68 0.97 8.80
C ALA A 60 9.90 1.95 9.69
N ILE A 61 10.38 3.19 9.82
CA ILE A 61 9.69 4.23 10.60
C ILE A 61 8.33 4.57 9.98
N GLU A 62 8.28 4.76 8.67
CA GLU A 62 7.03 5.10 7.99
C GLU A 62 5.99 3.96 8.11
N LEU A 63 6.40 2.71 7.90
CA LEU A 63 5.52 1.57 8.07
C LEU A 63 5.09 1.37 9.52
N TYR A 64 6.03 1.51 10.47
CA TYR A 64 5.70 1.45 11.89
C TYR A 64 4.69 2.53 12.31
N ASN A 65 4.90 3.78 11.88
CA ASN A 65 3.96 4.86 12.16
C ASN A 65 2.56 4.60 11.59
N ARG A 66 2.48 3.91 10.46
CA ARG A 66 1.19 3.50 9.88
C ARG A 66 0.48 2.46 10.74
N ILE A 67 1.18 1.42 11.18
CA ILE A 67 0.57 0.33 11.97
C ILE A 67 0.28 0.72 13.40
N SER A 68 1.06 1.64 13.99
CA SER A 68 0.85 2.15 15.34
C SER A 68 -0.22 3.23 15.45
N GLY A 69 -0.76 3.71 14.32
CA GLY A 69 -1.74 4.79 14.30
C GLY A 69 -1.15 6.18 14.57
N ASN A 70 0.18 6.31 14.66
CA ASN A 70 0.86 7.59 14.90
C ASN A 70 0.83 8.52 13.68
N LYS A 71 0.59 7.97 12.49
CA LYS A 71 0.46 8.73 11.24
C LYS A 71 -0.87 8.39 10.58
N LEU A 72 -1.63 9.40 10.25
CA LEU A 72 -2.86 9.23 9.47
C LEU A 72 -2.49 8.70 8.08
N LYS A 73 -3.03 7.56 7.71
CA LYS A 73 -2.79 6.94 6.38
C LYS A 73 -3.33 7.79 5.25
N GLU A 74 -4.44 8.46 5.53
CA GLU A 74 -5.18 9.28 4.59
C GLU A 74 -5.77 10.48 5.33
N TRP A 75 -6.27 11.46 4.59
CA TRP A 75 -7.01 12.60 5.12
C TRP A 75 -8.28 12.20 5.91
N ARG A 76 -8.73 10.95 5.78
CA ARG A 76 -9.81 10.35 6.58
C ARG A 76 -9.21 9.33 7.55
N SER A 77 -9.33 9.58 8.84
CA SER A 77 -8.90 8.62 9.85
C SER A 77 -9.89 7.45 9.92
N PHE A 78 -9.43 6.26 9.50
CA PHE A 78 -10.17 5.02 9.71
C PHE A 78 -9.82 4.32 11.01
N HIS A 79 -8.83 4.83 11.72
CA HIS A 79 -8.21 4.12 12.84
C HIS A 79 -8.40 4.81 14.17
N ASP A 80 -9.17 5.92 14.22
CA ASP A 80 -9.44 6.59 15.47
C ASP A 80 -10.18 5.64 16.40
N ASN A 81 -9.51 5.28 17.50
CA ASN A 81 -10.02 4.41 18.56
C ASN A 81 -10.25 2.94 18.19
N ASN A 82 -9.48 2.37 17.27
CA ASN A 82 -9.52 0.93 17.05
C ASN A 82 -9.02 0.17 18.28
N LYS A 83 -9.87 -0.73 18.78
CA LYS A 83 -9.53 -1.57 19.94
C LYS A 83 -8.77 -2.81 19.47
N ASN A 84 -7.73 -3.17 20.21
CA ASN A 84 -7.13 -4.49 20.05
C ASN A 84 -8.15 -5.57 20.41
N ILE A 85 -8.19 -6.61 19.61
CA ILE A 85 -9.09 -7.75 19.80
C ILE A 85 -8.29 -9.05 19.78
N TYR A 86 -8.80 -10.04 20.49
CA TYR A 86 -8.33 -11.42 20.35
C TYR A 86 -8.87 -12.01 19.05
N TRP A 87 -8.23 -13.08 18.58
CA TRP A 87 -8.70 -13.80 17.40
C TRP A 87 -10.14 -14.28 17.61
N PRO A 88 -11.09 -13.83 16.79
CA PRO A 88 -12.49 -14.05 17.09
C PRO A 88 -13.04 -15.38 16.58
N ALA A 89 -12.35 -16.01 15.62
CA ALA A 89 -12.75 -17.32 15.09
C ALA A 89 -12.36 -18.44 16.07
N LYS A 90 -13.14 -19.51 16.11
CA LYS A 90 -13.02 -20.59 17.11
C LYS A 90 -12.52 -21.91 16.55
N GLY A 91 -12.18 -21.96 15.27
CA GLY A 91 -11.69 -23.16 14.61
C GLY A 91 -10.28 -23.56 15.06
N ASN A 92 -9.92 -24.81 14.78
CA ASN A 92 -8.56 -25.30 14.94
C ASN A 92 -7.76 -25.14 13.65
N GLY A 93 -6.43 -25.09 13.74
CA GLY A 93 -5.54 -24.98 12.59
C GLY A 93 -5.09 -23.54 12.30
N GLN A 94 -4.67 -23.31 11.06
CA GLN A 94 -4.10 -22.03 10.66
C GLN A 94 -5.11 -20.87 10.75
N LYS A 95 -4.69 -19.77 11.34
CA LYS A 95 -5.45 -18.51 11.42
C LYS A 95 -5.27 -17.72 10.13
N VAL A 96 -6.34 -17.56 9.37
CA VAL A 96 -6.31 -16.87 8.08
C VAL A 96 -7.11 -15.59 8.14
N LEU A 97 -6.44 -14.46 7.92
CA LEU A 97 -7.08 -13.15 7.81
C LEU A 97 -7.28 -12.77 6.35
N ILE A 98 -8.52 -12.52 5.97
CA ILE A 98 -8.90 -12.11 4.63
C ILE A 98 -9.26 -10.62 4.68
N THR A 99 -8.51 -9.79 3.94
CA THR A 99 -8.71 -8.34 3.90
C THR A 99 -8.85 -7.84 2.46
N PRO A 100 -10.02 -8.01 1.84
CA PRO A 100 -10.25 -7.51 0.50
C PRO A 100 -10.19 -5.98 0.45
N SER A 101 -9.61 -5.43 -0.61
CA SER A 101 -9.59 -3.98 -0.87
C SER A 101 -10.86 -3.53 -1.59
N SER A 102 -11.10 -2.22 -1.57
CA SER A 102 -12.12 -1.59 -2.42
C SER A 102 -11.57 -1.46 -3.84
N ARG A 103 -12.01 -2.32 -4.74
CA ARG A 103 -11.46 -2.41 -6.12
C ARG A 103 -12.24 -1.65 -7.17
N SER A 104 -13.32 -1.00 -6.80
CA SER A 104 -14.12 -0.20 -7.74
C SER A 104 -13.31 0.90 -8.45
N GLU A 105 -12.20 1.33 -7.84
CA GLU A 105 -11.29 2.33 -8.44
C GLU A 105 -10.46 1.77 -9.61
N PHE A 106 -10.27 0.45 -9.66
CA PHE A 106 -9.43 -0.24 -10.66
C PHE A 106 -10.25 -1.02 -11.69
N GLU A 107 -11.55 -1.07 -11.53
CA GLU A 107 -12.44 -1.83 -12.40
C GLU A 107 -12.35 -1.34 -13.85
N GLY A 108 -12.14 -2.29 -14.77
CA GLY A 108 -11.98 -2.02 -16.20
C GLY A 108 -10.61 -1.46 -16.61
N HIS A 109 -9.60 -1.47 -15.72
CA HIS A 109 -8.22 -1.14 -16.08
C HIS A 109 -7.45 -2.42 -16.44
N LEU A 110 -6.85 -2.47 -17.64
CA LEU A 110 -6.19 -3.66 -18.18
C LEU A 110 -5.12 -4.26 -17.26
N ASP A 111 -4.31 -3.43 -16.60
CA ASP A 111 -3.24 -3.89 -15.69
C ASP A 111 -3.80 -4.53 -14.39
N TRP A 112 -5.11 -4.44 -14.17
CA TRP A 112 -5.79 -4.99 -13.00
C TRP A 112 -6.75 -6.12 -13.33
N GLU A 113 -6.85 -6.50 -14.60
CA GLU A 113 -7.59 -7.68 -15.01
C GLU A 113 -6.93 -8.95 -14.48
N PHE A 114 -7.73 -9.88 -13.99
CA PHE A 114 -7.23 -11.15 -13.49
C PHE A 114 -8.03 -12.34 -14.02
N GLY A 115 -7.40 -13.50 -14.03
CA GLY A 115 -7.88 -14.68 -14.75
C GLY A 115 -8.88 -15.56 -13.97
N PHE A 116 -9.65 -14.98 -13.04
CA PHE A 116 -10.72 -15.66 -12.31
C PHE A 116 -12.05 -14.96 -12.55
N PHE A 117 -13.15 -15.70 -12.43
CA PHE A 117 -14.47 -15.12 -12.60
C PHE A 117 -14.77 -14.06 -11.52
N ASN A 118 -14.45 -14.35 -10.27
CA ASN A 118 -14.51 -13.41 -9.17
C ASN A 118 -13.47 -13.75 -8.09
N TYR A 119 -13.28 -12.84 -7.12
CA TYR A 119 -12.30 -13.03 -6.05
C TYR A 119 -12.69 -14.11 -5.05
N THR A 120 -13.98 -14.27 -4.79
CA THR A 120 -14.45 -15.26 -3.81
C THR A 120 -14.28 -16.68 -4.32
N ASP A 121 -14.42 -16.93 -5.63
CA ASP A 121 -14.13 -18.23 -6.23
C ASP A 121 -12.64 -18.56 -6.12
N ALA A 122 -11.77 -17.56 -6.35
CA ALA A 122 -10.34 -17.75 -6.19
C ALA A 122 -9.94 -17.97 -4.70
N PHE A 123 -10.64 -17.33 -3.75
CA PHE A 123 -10.43 -17.62 -2.32
C PHE A 123 -10.90 -19.02 -1.96
N ASP A 124 -12.00 -19.48 -2.52
CA ASP A 124 -12.50 -20.85 -2.32
C ASP A 124 -11.49 -21.86 -2.83
N GLU A 125 -10.96 -21.69 -4.03
CA GLU A 125 -9.91 -22.54 -4.59
C GLU A 125 -8.62 -22.48 -3.77
N LEU A 126 -8.23 -21.32 -3.26
CA LEU A 126 -7.09 -21.19 -2.35
C LEU A 126 -7.27 -22.04 -1.09
N PHE A 127 -8.47 -21.99 -0.48
CA PHE A 127 -8.77 -22.73 0.72
C PHE A 127 -8.73 -24.25 0.49
N ASP A 128 -9.28 -24.69 -0.62
CA ASP A 128 -9.27 -26.12 -0.99
C ASP A 128 -7.83 -26.62 -1.22
N ARG A 129 -6.99 -25.85 -1.91
CA ARG A 129 -5.58 -26.20 -2.19
C ARG A 129 -4.72 -26.22 -0.94
N LEU A 130 -4.90 -25.30 -0.03
CA LEU A 130 -4.16 -25.23 1.22
C LEU A 130 -4.83 -26.00 2.37
N LYS A 131 -5.99 -26.62 2.12
CA LYS A 131 -6.80 -27.34 3.13
C LYS A 131 -7.10 -26.46 4.35
N ILE A 132 -7.42 -25.20 4.10
CA ILE A 132 -7.74 -24.24 5.15
C ILE A 132 -9.16 -24.48 5.65
N SER A 133 -9.32 -24.65 6.98
CA SER A 133 -10.65 -24.67 7.60
C SER A 133 -11.20 -23.25 7.69
N SER A 134 -12.36 -23.01 7.09
CA SER A 134 -13.04 -21.72 7.13
C SER A 134 -13.45 -21.27 8.54
N GLU A 135 -13.63 -22.22 9.48
CA GLU A 135 -13.97 -21.94 10.87
C GLU A 135 -12.90 -21.15 11.63
N ASN A 136 -11.63 -21.18 11.17
CA ASN A 136 -10.54 -20.39 11.73
C ASN A 136 -10.15 -19.19 10.85
N CYS A 137 -11.02 -18.83 9.90
CA CYS A 137 -10.84 -17.68 9.02
C CYS A 137 -11.61 -16.46 9.52
N VAL A 138 -11.03 -15.29 9.30
CA VAL A 138 -11.64 -13.99 9.61
C VAL A 138 -11.68 -13.13 8.35
N LEU A 139 -12.86 -12.71 7.96
CA LEU A 139 -13.06 -11.67 6.95
C LEU A 139 -13.12 -10.31 7.63
N ARG A 140 -12.16 -9.44 7.35
CA ARG A 140 -12.21 -8.03 7.74
C ARG A 140 -12.73 -7.20 6.58
N CYS A 141 -13.99 -6.77 6.67
CA CYS A 141 -14.61 -5.93 5.65
C CYS A 141 -13.91 -4.57 5.53
N HIS A 142 -13.75 -4.08 4.31
CA HIS A 142 -13.08 -2.80 4.06
C HIS A 142 -13.90 -1.63 4.62
N PRO A 143 -13.28 -0.69 5.35
CA PRO A 143 -14.01 0.43 5.99
C PRO A 143 -14.81 1.31 5.01
N ASN A 144 -14.37 1.43 3.76
CA ASN A 144 -15.06 2.26 2.76
C ASN A 144 -16.37 1.65 2.25
N TRP A 145 -16.61 0.36 2.48
CA TRP A 145 -17.80 -0.30 1.92
C TRP A 145 -19.13 0.15 2.55
N THR A 146 -19.10 0.72 3.74
CA THR A 146 -20.29 1.27 4.40
C THR A 146 -20.42 2.78 4.30
N ARG A 147 -19.50 3.44 3.60
CA ARG A 147 -19.58 4.89 3.43
C ARG A 147 -20.57 5.21 2.33
N PRO A 148 -21.53 6.10 2.57
CA PRO A 148 -22.44 6.53 1.54
C PRO A 148 -21.66 7.27 0.45
N ILE A 149 -21.72 6.73 -0.77
CA ILE A 149 -21.31 7.46 -1.97
C ILE A 149 -22.64 7.83 -2.66
N GLY A 150 -23.01 9.08 -2.56
CA GLY A 150 -24.31 9.54 -3.01
C GLY A 150 -25.45 8.92 -2.21
N ARG A 151 -26.42 8.26 -2.89
CA ARG A 151 -27.60 7.63 -2.25
C ARG A 151 -27.38 6.18 -1.82
N ILE A 152 -26.23 5.59 -2.11
CA ILE A 152 -25.94 4.18 -1.82
C ILE A 152 -25.41 4.07 -0.38
N LYS A 153 -26.13 3.38 0.48
CA LYS A 153 -25.76 3.18 1.89
C LYS A 153 -24.70 2.10 2.09
N GLU A 154 -24.71 1.06 1.27
CA GLU A 154 -23.76 -0.06 1.33
C GLU A 154 -23.30 -0.43 -0.07
N SER A 155 -22.02 -0.80 -0.21
CA SER A 155 -21.51 -1.22 -1.51
C SER A 155 -21.90 -2.67 -1.84
N ASN A 156 -22.08 -2.97 -3.12
CA ASN A 156 -22.29 -4.35 -3.59
C ASN A 156 -21.17 -5.28 -3.13
N ALA A 157 -19.94 -4.77 -3.01
CA ALA A 157 -18.81 -5.53 -2.51
C ALA A 157 -19.02 -6.01 -1.07
N LEU A 158 -19.54 -5.16 -0.17
CA LEU A 158 -19.85 -5.57 1.20
C LEU A 158 -20.83 -6.72 1.23
N ILE A 159 -21.94 -6.60 0.49
CA ILE A 159 -22.99 -7.61 0.42
C ILE A 159 -22.42 -8.92 -0.14
N HIS A 160 -21.64 -8.85 -1.22
CA HIS A 160 -21.04 -10.00 -1.87
C HIS A 160 -20.11 -10.77 -0.92
N TYR A 161 -19.14 -10.09 -0.32
CA TYR A 161 -18.17 -10.74 0.58
C TYR A 161 -18.81 -11.25 1.87
N MET A 162 -19.77 -10.53 2.42
CA MET A 162 -20.50 -11.00 3.62
C MET A 162 -21.35 -12.24 3.34
N ASN A 163 -22.04 -12.30 2.21
CA ASN A 163 -22.82 -13.47 1.81
C ASN A 163 -21.92 -14.69 1.57
N TRP A 164 -20.80 -14.50 0.88
CA TRP A 164 -19.80 -15.53 0.69
C TRP A 164 -19.25 -16.06 2.03
N ALA A 165 -18.84 -15.16 2.92
CA ALA A 165 -18.27 -15.53 4.21
C ALA A 165 -19.30 -16.27 5.11
N LYS A 166 -20.56 -15.80 5.13
CA LYS A 166 -21.66 -16.49 5.83
C LYS A 166 -21.88 -17.91 5.32
N LYS A 167 -21.90 -18.07 3.99
CA LYS A 167 -22.07 -19.40 3.36
C LYS A 167 -20.93 -20.35 3.73
N ARG A 168 -19.71 -19.83 3.92
CA ARG A 168 -18.52 -20.60 4.25
C ARG A 168 -18.30 -20.78 5.77
N GLY A 169 -19.09 -20.14 6.62
CA GLY A 169 -18.87 -20.17 8.08
C GLY A 169 -17.68 -19.36 8.55
N ILE A 170 -17.21 -18.39 7.74
CA ILE A 170 -16.09 -17.52 8.06
C ILE A 170 -16.55 -16.45 9.04
N HIS A 171 -15.77 -16.17 10.07
CA HIS A 171 -16.07 -15.08 11.00
C HIS A 171 -15.95 -13.71 10.31
N ILE A 172 -16.97 -12.86 10.47
CA ILE A 172 -17.04 -11.57 9.79
C ILE A 172 -16.83 -10.45 10.80
N ILE A 173 -15.86 -9.58 10.52
CA ILE A 173 -15.70 -8.27 11.18
C ILE A 173 -16.18 -7.21 10.19
N HIS A 174 -17.31 -6.61 10.53
CA HIS A 174 -18.01 -5.65 9.67
C HIS A 174 -17.20 -4.35 9.49
N SER A 175 -17.45 -3.64 8.39
CA SER A 175 -16.76 -2.37 8.04
C SER A 175 -16.86 -1.29 9.12
N ILE A 176 -17.97 -1.25 9.87
CA ILE A 176 -18.19 -0.27 10.94
C ILE A 176 -17.56 -0.65 12.28
N GLU A 177 -17.10 -1.90 12.43
CA GLU A 177 -16.48 -2.34 13.67
C GLU A 177 -15.13 -1.69 13.90
N LYS A 178 -14.93 -1.16 15.12
CA LYS A 178 -13.68 -0.50 15.54
C LYS A 178 -12.64 -1.51 16.06
N SER A 179 -12.47 -2.58 15.32
CA SER A 179 -11.47 -3.62 15.61
C SER A 179 -10.17 -3.33 14.87
N SER A 180 -9.05 -3.40 15.58
CA SER A 180 -7.73 -3.15 14.99
C SER A 180 -7.37 -4.25 13.98
N THR A 181 -7.22 -3.88 12.72
CA THR A 181 -6.71 -4.79 11.67
C THR A 181 -5.30 -5.27 12.00
N TYR A 182 -4.47 -4.44 12.61
CA TYR A 182 -3.10 -4.81 12.99
C TYR A 182 -3.07 -5.86 14.11
N SER A 183 -3.99 -5.77 15.07
CA SER A 183 -4.16 -6.80 16.09
C SER A 183 -4.50 -8.16 15.47
N LEU A 184 -5.29 -8.18 14.41
CA LEU A 184 -5.62 -9.39 13.65
C LEU A 184 -4.43 -9.89 12.84
N ILE A 185 -3.70 -9.01 12.14
CA ILE A 185 -2.50 -9.36 11.37
C ILE A 185 -1.48 -10.04 12.29
N ASN A 186 -1.24 -9.49 13.48
CA ASN A 186 -0.27 -10.05 14.42
C ASN A 186 -0.62 -11.47 14.84
N GLN A 187 -1.90 -11.80 14.94
CA GLN A 187 -2.37 -13.12 15.38
C GLN A 187 -2.57 -14.12 14.24
N ALA A 188 -2.64 -13.65 13.00
CA ALA A 188 -2.83 -14.51 11.84
C ALA A 188 -1.54 -15.21 11.42
N ASP A 189 -1.67 -16.42 10.87
CA ASP A 189 -0.58 -17.18 10.25
C ASP A 189 -0.44 -16.83 8.77
N ILE A 190 -1.58 -16.60 8.10
CA ILE A 190 -1.65 -16.25 6.67
C ILE A 190 -2.56 -15.03 6.49
N ILE A 191 -2.12 -14.08 5.67
CA ILE A 191 -2.90 -12.91 5.27
C ILE A 191 -3.25 -13.04 3.80
N VAL A 192 -4.55 -13.04 3.49
CA VAL A 192 -5.06 -13.09 2.11
C VAL A 192 -5.58 -11.70 1.73
N VAL A 193 -5.05 -11.16 0.66
CA VAL A 193 -5.41 -9.83 0.13
C VAL A 193 -5.72 -9.91 -1.36
N ASN A 194 -6.31 -8.86 -1.91
CA ASN A 194 -6.49 -8.70 -3.35
C ASN A 194 -5.90 -7.37 -3.87
N GLY A 195 -4.67 -7.06 -3.45
CA GLY A 195 -3.93 -5.87 -3.89
C GLY A 195 -3.97 -4.68 -2.95
N GLY A 196 -4.60 -4.81 -1.78
CA GLY A 196 -4.68 -3.73 -0.78
C GLY A 196 -3.37 -3.50 -0.01
N SER A 197 -3.26 -2.34 0.65
CA SER A 197 -2.09 -1.96 1.46
C SER A 197 -1.83 -2.87 2.66
N THR A 198 -2.84 -3.61 3.09
CA THR A 198 -2.71 -4.60 4.17
C THR A 198 -1.64 -5.65 3.86
N GLY A 199 -1.42 -5.97 2.56
CA GLY A 199 -0.33 -6.86 2.16
C GLY A 199 1.04 -6.31 2.55
N THR A 200 1.32 -5.03 2.27
CA THR A 200 2.58 -4.37 2.66
C THR A 200 2.73 -4.30 4.19
N GLU A 201 1.65 -4.02 4.90
CA GLU A 201 1.66 -3.94 6.36
C GLU A 201 1.90 -5.31 7.00
N ALA A 202 1.32 -6.36 6.43
CA ALA A 202 1.55 -7.73 6.85
C ALA A 202 2.98 -8.21 6.53
N GLY A 203 3.49 -7.89 5.35
CA GLY A 203 4.87 -8.18 4.99
C GLY A 203 5.89 -7.49 5.91
N PHE A 204 5.63 -6.24 6.32
CA PHE A 204 6.43 -5.53 7.32
C PHE A 204 6.43 -6.22 8.68
N LEU A 205 5.35 -6.88 9.05
CA LEU A 205 5.22 -7.68 10.26
C LEU A 205 5.69 -9.15 10.07
N GLY A 206 6.39 -9.44 8.99
CA GLY A 206 6.94 -10.75 8.71
C GLY A 206 5.91 -11.85 8.51
N LYS A 207 4.71 -11.52 8.01
CA LYS A 207 3.62 -12.49 7.83
C LYS A 207 3.62 -13.12 6.44
N LYS A 208 3.12 -14.35 6.35
CA LYS A 208 2.82 -15.02 5.06
C LYS A 208 1.71 -14.25 4.36
N VAL A 209 2.01 -13.65 3.21
CA VAL A 209 1.03 -12.87 2.42
C VAL A 209 0.73 -13.56 1.11
N ILE A 210 -0.54 -13.81 0.85
CA ILE A 210 -1.04 -14.31 -0.44
C ILE A 210 -1.90 -13.20 -1.05
N CYS A 211 -1.51 -12.73 -2.22
CA CYS A 211 -2.26 -11.74 -2.98
C CYS A 211 -2.98 -12.41 -4.15
N ILE A 212 -4.30 -12.39 -4.14
CA ILE A 212 -5.12 -12.85 -5.25
C ILE A 212 -5.41 -11.67 -6.18
N GLY A 213 -4.85 -11.70 -7.38
CA GLY A 213 -4.89 -10.62 -8.36
C GLY A 213 -3.66 -9.72 -8.33
N HIS A 214 -3.78 -8.54 -8.91
CA HIS A 214 -2.68 -7.60 -9.08
C HIS A 214 -2.49 -6.67 -7.88
N ALA A 215 -1.25 -6.25 -7.67
CA ALA A 215 -0.86 -5.28 -6.64
C ALA A 215 0.37 -4.48 -7.07
N GLY A 216 0.50 -3.24 -6.61
CA GLY A 216 1.70 -2.43 -6.86
C GLY A 216 3.00 -3.02 -6.29
N TYR A 217 2.91 -4.07 -5.48
CA TYR A 217 4.04 -4.80 -4.91
C TYR A 217 4.20 -6.23 -5.47
N GLU A 218 3.48 -6.61 -6.53
CA GLU A 218 3.48 -7.99 -7.04
C GLU A 218 4.87 -8.51 -7.46
N GLN A 219 5.78 -7.61 -7.84
CA GLN A 219 7.15 -7.96 -8.22
C GLN A 219 8.15 -7.86 -7.06
N SER A 220 7.67 -7.59 -5.84
CA SER A 220 8.53 -7.33 -4.68
C SER A 220 8.97 -8.58 -3.93
N LYS A 221 8.45 -9.76 -4.26
CA LYS A 221 8.70 -11.03 -3.56
C LYS A 221 8.26 -11.06 -2.07
N MET A 222 7.60 -10.02 -1.56
CA MET A 222 7.07 -10.01 -0.19
C MET A 222 5.75 -10.77 -0.05
N SER A 223 5.15 -11.19 -1.15
CA SER A 223 3.89 -11.94 -1.21
C SER A 223 3.90 -12.97 -2.33
N ILE A 224 3.11 -14.02 -2.17
CA ILE A 224 2.80 -14.96 -3.24
C ILE A 224 1.62 -14.35 -4.01
N ASN A 225 1.81 -14.09 -5.30
CA ASN A 225 0.80 -13.43 -6.13
C ASN A 225 0.20 -14.44 -7.09
N ILE A 226 -1.12 -14.62 -7.02
CA ILE A 226 -1.92 -15.52 -7.84
C ILE A 226 -2.90 -14.68 -8.66
N GLN A 227 -2.64 -14.54 -9.94
CA GLN A 227 -3.43 -13.72 -10.85
C GLN A 227 -4.36 -14.56 -11.74
N ASN A 228 -4.03 -15.85 -11.90
CA ASN A 228 -4.79 -16.77 -12.71
C ASN A 228 -4.50 -18.25 -12.32
N ASN A 229 -5.25 -19.18 -12.89
CA ASN A 229 -5.19 -20.60 -12.59
C ASN A 229 -3.80 -21.25 -12.82
N SER A 230 -2.99 -20.73 -13.74
CA SER A 230 -1.67 -21.32 -14.00
C SER A 230 -0.65 -21.06 -12.88
N GLN A 231 -0.93 -20.12 -11.98
CA GLN A 231 0.00 -19.66 -10.93
C GLN A 231 -0.21 -20.35 -9.58
N TRP A 232 -1.19 -21.23 -9.43
CA TRP A 232 -1.41 -21.96 -8.17
C TRP A 232 -0.20 -22.77 -7.70
N HIS A 233 0.67 -23.18 -8.61
CA HIS A 233 1.92 -23.85 -8.26
C HIS A 233 2.85 -23.00 -7.38
N LEU A 234 2.69 -21.68 -7.37
CA LEU A 234 3.49 -20.76 -6.54
C LEU A 234 3.19 -20.92 -5.04
N LEU A 235 2.06 -21.53 -4.66
CA LEU A 235 1.73 -21.80 -3.25
C LEU A 235 2.77 -22.68 -2.55
N LYS A 236 3.51 -23.53 -3.29
CA LYS A 236 4.65 -24.29 -2.73
C LYS A 236 5.70 -23.41 -2.06
N ASN A 237 5.78 -22.13 -2.41
CA ASN A 237 6.72 -21.20 -1.80
C ASN A 237 6.38 -20.89 -0.33
N LEU A 238 5.17 -21.23 0.14
CA LEU A 238 4.83 -21.17 1.58
C LEU A 238 5.65 -22.12 2.43
N ASP A 239 6.12 -23.23 1.87
CA ASP A 239 6.93 -24.24 2.56
C ASP A 239 8.34 -23.70 2.88
N ASN A 240 8.83 -22.77 2.04
CA ASN A 240 10.11 -22.11 2.16
C ASN A 240 9.98 -20.66 2.65
N PHE A 241 8.92 -20.38 3.40
CA PHE A 241 8.69 -19.03 3.92
C PHE A 241 9.82 -18.59 4.86
N ASP A 242 10.37 -17.42 4.59
CA ASP A 242 11.38 -16.76 5.41
C ASP A 242 10.86 -15.39 5.86
N GLU A 243 10.70 -15.24 7.17
CA GLU A 243 10.23 -13.98 7.80
C GLU A 243 11.19 -12.83 7.53
N LYS A 244 12.52 -13.08 7.66
CA LYS A 244 13.56 -12.07 7.44
C LYS A 244 13.55 -11.56 6.02
N GLU A 245 13.47 -12.47 5.06
CA GLU A 245 13.37 -12.11 3.63
C GLU A 245 12.06 -11.38 3.30
N THR A 246 10.96 -11.75 3.90
CA THR A 246 9.67 -11.07 3.72
C THR A 246 9.75 -9.62 4.20
N ILE A 247 10.31 -9.38 5.38
CA ILE A 247 10.52 -8.04 5.92
C ILE A 247 11.47 -7.26 5.01
N ARG A 248 12.61 -7.83 4.61
CA ARG A 248 13.60 -7.23 3.71
C ARG A 248 12.96 -6.77 2.41
N ASN A 249 12.27 -7.66 1.74
CA ASN A 249 11.58 -7.39 0.48
C ASN A 249 10.50 -6.32 0.64
N THR A 250 9.82 -6.29 1.78
CA THR A 250 8.84 -5.25 2.09
C THR A 250 9.49 -3.89 2.27
N LEU A 251 10.60 -3.80 3.01
CA LEU A 251 11.34 -2.54 3.20
C LEU A 251 11.88 -2.01 1.87
N ARG A 252 12.49 -2.88 1.05
CA ARG A 252 12.99 -2.53 -0.27
C ARG A 252 11.88 -2.00 -1.18
N SER A 253 10.80 -2.76 -1.35
CA SER A 253 9.65 -2.36 -2.18
C SER A 253 9.01 -1.06 -1.69
N TYR A 254 8.87 -0.92 -0.37
CA TYR A 254 8.30 0.29 0.21
C TYR A 254 9.18 1.51 -0.01
N TYR A 255 10.51 1.38 0.19
CA TYR A 255 11.46 2.46 -0.05
C TYR A 255 11.40 2.95 -1.49
N PHE A 256 11.54 2.04 -2.43
CA PHE A 256 11.55 2.40 -3.85
C PHE A 256 10.20 2.95 -4.31
N GLY A 257 9.11 2.34 -3.90
CA GLY A 257 7.76 2.79 -4.27
C GLY A 257 7.34 4.11 -3.63
N SER A 258 7.82 4.43 -2.43
CA SER A 258 7.39 5.61 -1.68
C SER A 258 8.37 6.78 -1.74
N PHE A 259 9.68 6.53 -1.93
CA PHE A 259 10.71 7.56 -1.83
C PHE A 259 11.53 7.72 -3.11
N ARG A 260 11.71 6.68 -3.90
CA ARG A 260 12.52 6.73 -5.12
C ARG A 260 11.69 6.83 -6.40
N PHE A 261 10.61 6.08 -6.49
CA PHE A 261 9.72 6.15 -7.65
C PHE A 261 8.98 7.49 -7.75
N PRO A 262 8.40 8.06 -6.68
CA PRO A 262 7.76 9.36 -6.79
C PRO A 262 8.74 10.43 -7.24
N GLN A 263 8.51 10.97 -8.42
CA GLN A 263 9.23 12.13 -8.95
C GLN A 263 8.42 13.37 -8.59
N PHE A 264 8.95 14.18 -7.70
CA PHE A 264 8.24 15.35 -7.22
C PHE A 264 8.68 16.60 -7.99
N ILE A 265 7.73 17.36 -8.50
CA ILE A 265 7.95 18.75 -8.90
C ILE A 265 7.53 19.59 -7.73
N LYS A 266 8.47 20.23 -6.98
CA LYS A 266 8.14 21.22 -5.92
C LYS A 266 6.69 21.08 -5.43
N HIS A 267 6.32 19.89 -4.94
CA HIS A 267 4.94 19.65 -4.67
C HIS A 267 4.60 19.95 -3.22
N VAL A 268 3.35 20.12 -2.97
CA VAL A 268 2.81 20.60 -1.71
C VAL A 268 2.39 19.43 -0.85
N ARG A 269 3.01 19.26 0.31
CA ARG A 269 2.54 18.35 1.35
C ARG A 269 1.59 19.09 2.27
N LEU A 270 0.39 18.57 2.45
CA LEU A 270 -0.55 19.11 3.42
C LEU A 270 -0.06 18.75 4.84
N LYS A 271 0.27 19.76 5.65
CA LYS A 271 0.65 19.61 7.04
C LYS A 271 -0.57 19.48 7.96
N ASN A 272 -1.55 20.31 7.67
CA ASN A 272 -2.87 20.32 8.29
C ASN A 272 -3.84 21.01 7.31
N ASN A 273 -5.10 21.18 7.69
CA ASN A 273 -6.14 21.72 6.80
C ASN A 273 -5.80 23.12 6.21
N LEU A 274 -4.82 23.82 6.76
CA LEU A 274 -4.53 25.22 6.42
C LEU A 274 -3.06 25.48 6.06
N SER A 275 -2.16 24.54 6.30
CA SER A 275 -0.73 24.73 6.04
C SER A 275 -0.18 23.69 5.09
N PHE A 276 0.66 24.16 4.16
CA PHE A 276 1.29 23.38 3.13
C PHE A 276 2.81 23.43 3.30
N GLU A 277 3.45 22.32 3.03
CA GLU A 277 4.89 22.20 2.97
C GLU A 277 5.30 21.84 1.55
N TYR A 278 6.23 22.58 0.96
CA TYR A 278 6.79 22.24 -0.33
C TYR A 278 7.99 21.31 -0.14
N ILE A 279 8.01 20.24 -0.90
CA ILE A 279 9.14 19.34 -0.95
C ILE A 279 9.84 19.57 -2.28
N GLU A 280 11.14 19.86 -2.21
CA GLU A 280 11.96 20.00 -3.40
C GLU A 280 12.01 18.64 -4.11
N GLY A 281 11.62 18.61 -5.38
CA GLY A 281 11.38 17.39 -6.12
C GLY A 281 12.19 17.31 -7.41
N ALA A 282 11.68 16.57 -8.38
CA ALA A 282 12.32 16.34 -9.66
C ALA A 282 12.65 17.67 -10.35
N SER A 283 13.86 17.78 -10.89
CA SER A 283 14.26 18.90 -11.71
C SER A 283 13.48 18.93 -13.02
N ALA A 284 13.42 20.11 -13.67
CA ALA A 284 12.81 20.23 -14.99
C ALA A 284 13.49 19.29 -16.00
N GLU A 285 14.80 19.08 -15.86
CA GLU A 285 15.58 18.15 -16.69
C GLU A 285 15.09 16.71 -16.55
N ASN A 286 14.82 16.23 -15.33
CA ASN A 286 14.30 14.90 -15.10
C ASN A 286 12.91 14.71 -15.75
N ILE A 287 12.07 15.74 -15.71
CA ILE A 287 10.76 15.70 -16.37
C ILE A 287 10.90 15.64 -17.88
N ILE A 288 11.77 16.46 -18.44
CA ILE A 288 12.08 16.41 -19.90
C ILE A 288 12.62 15.04 -20.28
N LYS A 289 13.49 14.47 -19.44
CA LYS A 289 14.01 13.14 -19.64
C LYS A 289 12.91 12.08 -19.62
N MET A 290 11.97 12.12 -18.65
CA MET A 290 10.82 11.24 -18.61
C MET A 290 9.96 11.35 -19.87
N PHE A 291 9.73 12.55 -20.40
CA PHE A 291 9.02 12.72 -21.67
C PHE A 291 9.78 12.09 -22.85
N LYS A 292 11.10 12.21 -22.89
CA LYS A 292 11.91 11.69 -23.99
C LYS A 292 12.07 10.17 -23.92
N THR A 293 12.24 9.62 -22.72
CA THR A 293 12.55 8.19 -22.53
C THR A 293 11.30 7.34 -22.28
N GLY A 294 10.18 7.95 -21.89
CA GLY A 294 8.97 7.26 -21.47
C GLY A 294 9.16 6.45 -20.17
N ARG A 295 10.15 6.80 -19.33
CA ARG A 295 10.52 6.06 -18.12
C ARG A 295 10.91 7.00 -17.00
N VAL A 296 10.72 6.53 -15.75
CA VAL A 296 11.30 7.14 -14.57
C VAL A 296 12.78 6.73 -14.50
N GLU A 297 13.69 7.70 -14.55
CA GLU A 297 15.11 7.45 -14.35
C GLU A 297 15.45 7.54 -12.87
N ILE A 298 16.10 6.51 -12.37
CA ILE A 298 16.54 6.39 -10.99
C ILE A 298 18.02 5.99 -11.00
N ASP A 299 18.82 6.63 -10.17
CA ASP A 299 20.19 6.19 -9.96
C ASP A 299 20.19 4.81 -9.29
N GLU A 300 20.57 3.81 -10.05
CA GLU A 300 20.62 2.42 -9.61
C GLU A 300 21.78 2.15 -8.65
N ASN A 301 22.73 3.07 -8.51
CA ASN A 301 23.88 2.96 -7.63
C ASN A 301 23.63 3.51 -6.23
N ASP A 302 22.47 4.17 -6.00
CA ASP A 302 22.11 4.67 -4.67
C ASP A 302 21.52 3.55 -3.79
N VAL A 303 22.35 2.56 -3.51
CA VAL A 303 22.06 1.37 -2.70
C VAL A 303 23.27 1.04 -1.83
N ALA A 304 23.14 0.13 -0.88
CA ALA A 304 24.26 -0.38 -0.10
C ALA A 304 25.08 -1.38 -0.92
N TYR A 305 26.29 -1.66 -0.44
CA TYR A 305 27.18 -2.66 -1.06
C TYR A 305 26.67 -4.08 -0.79
N ASP A 306 26.19 -4.32 0.44
CA ASP A 306 25.66 -5.60 0.90
C ASP A 306 24.45 -5.42 1.84
N GLU A 307 23.93 -6.51 2.37
CA GLU A 307 22.73 -6.54 3.21
C GLU A 307 22.98 -6.16 4.69
N THR A 308 24.24 -5.99 5.10
CA THR A 308 24.59 -5.79 6.51
C THR A 308 24.01 -4.53 7.11
N GLU A 309 23.81 -3.50 6.30
CA GLU A 309 23.22 -2.23 6.76
C GLU A 309 21.70 -2.37 7.02
N GLU A 310 20.97 -2.97 6.10
CA GLU A 310 19.53 -3.18 6.27
C GLU A 310 19.22 -4.25 7.32
N ASP A 311 20.08 -5.24 7.48
CA ASP A 311 19.94 -6.29 8.50
C ASP A 311 19.88 -5.72 9.93
N LYS A 312 20.59 -4.64 10.21
CA LYS A 312 20.50 -3.95 11.52
C LYS A 312 19.08 -3.48 11.83
N ILE A 313 18.33 -3.06 10.82
CA ILE A 313 16.95 -2.63 10.96
C ILE A 313 16.02 -3.84 11.03
N ILE A 314 16.25 -4.84 10.20
CA ILE A 314 15.45 -6.08 10.18
C ILE A 314 15.53 -6.79 11.52
N ASP A 315 16.70 -6.87 12.14
CA ASP A 315 16.88 -7.47 13.46
C ASP A 315 16.12 -6.71 14.57
N ILE A 316 15.96 -5.39 14.44
CA ILE A 316 15.10 -4.62 15.35
C ILE A 316 13.63 -5.03 15.18
N LEU A 317 13.18 -5.23 13.95
CA LEU A 317 11.81 -5.59 13.63
C LEU A 317 11.47 -7.02 14.09
N ILE A 318 12.28 -8.01 13.74
CA ILE A 318 12.09 -9.40 14.15
C ILE A 318 12.04 -9.54 15.67
N ASN A 319 12.89 -8.81 16.39
CA ASN A 319 12.91 -8.81 17.85
C ASN A 319 11.82 -7.94 18.50
N ASN A 320 10.89 -7.39 17.73
CA ASN A 320 9.82 -6.50 18.19
C ASN A 320 10.31 -5.28 19.01
N LYS A 321 11.55 -4.82 18.77
CA LYS A 321 12.16 -3.69 19.49
C LYS A 321 11.80 -2.33 18.88
N PHE A 322 10.54 -2.16 18.48
CA PHE A 322 10.04 -0.96 17.77
C PHE A 322 10.33 0.36 18.52
N ALA A 323 10.40 0.36 19.83
CA ALA A 323 10.78 1.54 20.60
C ALA A 323 12.16 2.11 20.22
N LYS A 324 13.08 1.25 19.73
CA LYS A 324 14.38 1.69 19.21
C LYS A 324 14.25 2.54 17.96
N LEU A 325 13.31 2.18 17.04
CA LEU A 325 13.06 2.96 15.81
C LEU A 325 12.62 4.39 16.14
N ILE A 326 11.71 4.55 17.11
CA ILE A 326 11.19 5.87 17.52
C ILE A 326 12.31 6.76 18.08
N ASN A 327 13.22 6.19 18.86
CA ASN A 327 14.33 6.93 19.46
C ASN A 327 15.37 7.38 18.41
N ILE A 328 15.54 6.59 17.34
CA ILE A 328 16.44 6.93 16.23
C ILE A 328 15.83 8.05 15.40
N ASP A 329 14.50 7.99 15.11
CA ASP A 329 13.79 8.99 14.30
C ASP A 329 13.93 10.42 14.84
N LYS A 330 13.88 10.60 16.15
CA LYS A 330 14.08 11.92 16.79
C LYS A 330 15.44 12.56 16.48
N LYS A 331 16.44 11.75 16.12
CA LYS A 331 17.80 12.21 15.76
C LYS A 331 18.01 12.41 14.27
N SER A 332 17.41 11.55 13.43
CA SER A 332 17.65 11.51 11.98
C SER A 332 16.67 12.33 11.13
N ALA A 333 15.47 12.61 11.61
CA ALA A 333 14.42 13.29 10.86
C ALA A 333 14.79 14.71 10.35
N LYS A 334 15.91 15.26 10.80
CA LYS A 334 16.39 16.58 10.37
C LYS A 334 17.18 16.58 9.05
N GLN A 335 17.61 15.44 8.53
CA GLN A 335 18.60 15.39 7.44
C GLN A 335 18.04 15.20 6.02
N PHE A 336 16.87 14.61 5.83
CA PHE A 336 16.46 14.09 4.51
C PHE A 336 15.44 14.92 3.73
N GLN A 337 14.91 15.99 4.25
CA GLN A 337 13.96 16.85 3.53
C GLN A 337 14.32 18.32 3.69
N ARG A 338 14.78 18.94 2.62
CA ARG A 338 14.89 20.39 2.56
C ARG A 338 13.48 20.98 2.52
N LYS A 339 13.01 21.43 3.68
CA LYS A 339 11.67 22.00 3.82
C LYS A 339 11.71 23.48 3.44
N ILE A 340 11.04 23.83 2.36
CA ILE A 340 10.79 25.21 2.02
C ILE A 340 9.39 25.56 2.51
N SER A 341 9.30 26.34 3.59
CA SER A 341 8.02 26.88 4.03
C SER A 341 7.71 28.12 3.19
N ILE A 342 6.67 28.03 2.37
CA ILE A 342 6.18 29.21 1.62
C ILE A 342 4.93 29.70 2.34
N ASN A 343 5.04 30.87 2.93
CA ASN A 343 3.86 31.58 3.42
C ASN A 343 3.04 32.06 2.21
N ARG A 344 1.79 31.67 2.16
CA ARG A 344 0.85 32.24 1.18
C ARG A 344 0.89 33.78 1.30
N LYS A 345 0.85 34.45 0.16
CA LYS A 345 0.69 35.94 0.20
C LYS A 345 -0.51 36.25 1.08
N TRP A 346 -0.33 37.16 2.02
CA TRP A 346 -1.33 37.53 3.03
C TRP A 346 -2.71 37.90 2.41
N ILE A 347 -2.71 38.37 1.17
CA ILE A 347 -3.90 38.71 0.38
C ILE A 347 -4.87 37.52 0.20
N PHE A 348 -4.40 36.29 0.28
CA PHE A 348 -5.24 35.10 0.17
C PHE A 348 -5.55 34.46 1.52
N SER A 349 -5.05 34.99 2.64
CA SER A 349 -5.25 34.41 3.98
C SER A 349 -6.71 34.46 4.42
N TRP A 350 -7.50 35.36 3.91
CA TRP A 350 -8.93 35.48 4.19
C TRP A 350 -9.73 34.31 3.54
N LEU A 351 -9.32 33.85 2.35
CA LEU A 351 -9.93 32.71 1.69
C LEU A 351 -9.77 31.41 2.53
N ASP A 352 -8.65 31.27 3.22
CA ASP A 352 -8.40 30.11 4.08
C ASP A 352 -9.30 30.13 5.33
N LYS A 353 -9.78 31.33 5.77
CA LYS A 353 -10.74 31.47 6.87
C LYS A 353 -12.17 31.11 6.44
N ILE A 354 -12.53 31.29 5.19
CA ILE A 354 -13.85 31.02 4.64
C ILE A 354 -13.97 29.55 4.19
N ARG A 355 -12.87 28.93 3.77
CA ARG A 355 -12.83 27.56 3.24
C ARG A 355 -13.46 26.48 4.13
N PRO A 356 -13.38 26.53 5.48
CA PRO A 356 -14.09 25.57 6.33
C PRO A 356 -15.63 25.66 6.27
N PHE A 357 -16.15 26.79 5.80
CA PHE A 357 -17.59 27.06 5.68
C PHE A 357 -18.14 26.83 4.28
N LEU A 358 -17.27 26.52 3.31
CA LEU A 358 -17.69 26.17 1.96
C LEU A 358 -18.05 24.70 1.90
N PRO A 359 -19.11 24.33 1.15
CA PRO A 359 -19.44 22.91 0.93
C PRO A 359 -18.21 22.19 0.37
N ARG A 360 -17.87 21.07 0.97
CA ARG A 360 -16.84 20.20 0.40
C ARG A 360 -17.48 19.48 -0.77
N GLY A 361 -16.87 19.52 -1.94
CA GLY A 361 -17.38 18.93 -3.18
C GLY A 361 -17.61 17.42 -3.17
N ASP A 362 -17.51 16.80 -2.01
CA ASP A 362 -17.64 15.36 -1.77
C ASP A 362 -18.82 15.06 -0.80
N GLU A 363 -19.70 16.03 -0.49
CA GLU A 363 -20.96 15.82 0.24
C GLU A 363 -22.13 15.53 -0.69
#